data_eff687f9b202e82cc25d52fa27bc4dff
#
_entry.id   eff687f9b202e82cc25d52fa27bc4dff
#
_cell.length_a   1.000
_cell.length_b   1.000
_cell.length_c   1.000
_cell.angle_alpha   90.00
_cell.angle_beta   90.00
_cell.angle_gamma   90.00
#
_symmetry.space_group_name_H-M   'P 1'
#
loop_
_entity.id
_entity.type
_entity.pdbx_description
1 polymer ?
#
loop_
_entity_poly.entity_id
_entity_poly.type
_entity_poly.pdbx_seq_one_letter_code
_entity_poly.pdbx_strand_id
1 'polypeptide(L)'
;MHLEADTTVERPRPEVFDYLARAEHLPEYVTQFDWVRQASEGAPALGTAYSYKMSRGQAEGTFEWTEFEPHSKLAWHGPPAKAGGGSMEPAGSWELSDEGSATHVKLVMTPTPGGLLKLMAPFMSRGMRKGNAESLERLKQRLESGQPAPGTPAPGTQAPGMPATEAPGTQAPGTQGPGTQAS
;
A
#
# COMPACT_ATOMS: atom_id res chain seq x y z
N MET A 1 -20.03 -9.49 -8.05
CA MET A 1 -19.64 -10.88 -7.68
C MET A 1 -19.22 -10.86 -6.22
N HIS A 2 -19.38 -11.96 -5.51
CA HIS A 2 -18.88 -12.08 -4.13
C HIS A 2 -17.88 -13.25 -4.07
N LEU A 3 -16.67 -12.98 -3.62
CA LEU A 3 -15.57 -13.93 -3.58
C LEU A 3 -14.87 -13.79 -2.22
N GLU A 4 -14.67 -14.90 -1.55
CA GLU A 4 -13.94 -14.94 -0.29
C GLU A 4 -12.76 -15.92 -0.40
N ALA A 5 -11.69 -15.61 0.29
CA ALA A 5 -10.54 -16.46 0.53
C ALA A 5 -9.90 -16.07 1.86
N ASP A 6 -9.31 -17.01 2.57
CA ASP A 6 -8.67 -16.76 3.86
C ASP A 6 -7.38 -17.56 4.01
N THR A 7 -6.53 -17.12 4.92
CA THR A 7 -5.31 -17.83 5.33
C THR A 7 -4.91 -17.39 6.73
N THR A 8 -4.08 -18.19 7.39
CA THR A 8 -3.45 -17.82 8.65
C THR A 8 -1.98 -17.52 8.43
N VAL A 9 -1.52 -16.37 8.90
CA VAL A 9 -0.14 -15.88 8.81
C VAL A 9 0.49 -15.89 10.20
N GLU A 10 1.64 -16.56 10.35
CA GLU A 10 2.39 -16.66 11.62
C GLU A 10 3.12 -15.34 11.96
N ARG A 11 2.35 -14.25 12.06
CA ARG A 11 2.80 -12.90 12.41
C ARG A 11 1.74 -12.18 13.24
N PRO A 12 2.16 -11.24 14.12
CA PRO A 12 1.24 -10.41 14.88
C PRO A 12 0.34 -9.56 13.97
N ARG A 13 -0.91 -9.40 14.36
CA ARG A 13 -1.92 -8.67 13.59
C ARG A 13 -1.53 -7.24 13.22
N PRO A 14 -0.88 -6.43 14.07
CA PRO A 14 -0.41 -5.11 13.66
C PRO A 14 0.58 -5.15 12.50
N GLU A 15 1.52 -6.11 12.49
CA GLU A 15 2.52 -6.26 11.43
C GLU A 15 1.86 -6.62 10.08
N VAL A 16 0.90 -7.54 10.12
CA VAL A 16 0.13 -7.92 8.92
C VAL A 16 -0.69 -6.76 8.40
N PHE A 17 -1.35 -6.02 9.30
CA PHE A 17 -2.14 -4.85 8.94
C PHE A 17 -1.29 -3.75 8.29
N ASP A 18 -0.16 -3.40 8.90
CA ASP A 18 0.74 -2.36 8.40
C ASP A 18 1.30 -2.69 7.01
N TYR A 19 1.53 -3.98 6.75
CA TYR A 19 1.94 -4.45 5.44
C TYR A 19 0.82 -4.32 4.40
N LEU A 20 -0.40 -4.73 4.73
CA LEU A 20 -1.57 -4.64 3.83
C LEU A 20 -2.03 -3.20 3.60
N ALA A 21 -1.91 -2.32 4.61
CA ALA A 21 -2.29 -0.93 4.52
C ALA A 21 -1.49 -0.16 3.46
N ARG A 22 -0.26 -0.60 3.18
CA ARG A 22 0.58 -0.09 2.09
C ARG A 22 0.29 -0.86 0.82
N ALA A 23 -0.69 -0.40 0.06
CA ALA A 23 -1.13 -1.12 -1.14
C ALA A 23 -0.04 -1.22 -2.23
N GLU A 24 1.06 -0.48 -2.14
CA GLU A 24 2.24 -0.64 -3.01
C GLU A 24 2.86 -2.04 -2.92
N HIS A 25 2.61 -2.78 -1.84
CA HIS A 25 3.04 -4.16 -1.68
C HIS A 25 2.18 -5.17 -2.49
N LEU A 26 1.01 -4.75 -3.01
CA LEU A 26 0.14 -5.65 -3.78
C LEU A 26 0.87 -6.42 -4.89
N PRO A 27 1.75 -5.83 -5.71
CA PRO A 27 2.47 -6.57 -6.75
C PRO A 27 3.39 -7.68 -6.24
N GLU A 28 3.76 -7.66 -4.96
CA GLU A 28 4.63 -8.67 -4.36
C GLU A 28 3.92 -10.02 -4.18
N TYR A 29 2.60 -10.01 -4.02
CA TYR A 29 1.80 -11.21 -3.80
C TYR A 29 0.60 -11.37 -4.73
N VAL A 30 0.15 -10.30 -5.39
CA VAL A 30 -0.90 -10.31 -6.41
C VAL A 30 -0.29 -10.11 -7.79
N THR A 31 0.00 -11.19 -8.50
CA THR A 31 0.72 -11.17 -9.80
C THR A 31 -0.03 -10.51 -10.95
N GLN A 32 -1.30 -10.16 -10.76
CA GLN A 32 -2.06 -9.41 -11.75
C GLN A 32 -1.68 -7.93 -11.82
N PHE A 33 -1.04 -7.36 -10.78
CA PHE A 33 -0.56 -5.98 -10.80
C PHE A 33 0.88 -5.91 -11.34
N ASP A 34 1.10 -4.98 -12.24
CA ASP A 34 2.43 -4.58 -12.70
C ASP A 34 3.06 -3.61 -11.70
N TRP A 35 2.27 -2.63 -11.27
CA TRP A 35 2.62 -1.72 -10.19
C TRP A 35 1.35 -1.17 -9.50
N VAL A 36 1.53 -0.75 -8.24
CA VAL A 36 0.59 0.06 -7.46
C VAL A 36 1.38 1.19 -6.82
N ARG A 37 0.84 2.39 -6.81
CA ARG A 37 1.49 3.59 -6.25
C ARG A 37 0.49 4.43 -5.48
N GLN A 38 0.90 4.88 -4.31
CA GLN A 38 0.10 5.85 -3.57
C GLN A 38 0.04 7.17 -4.35
N ALA A 39 -1.15 7.71 -4.52
CA ALA A 39 -1.42 8.95 -5.23
C ALA A 39 -1.60 10.15 -4.29
N SER A 40 -1.99 9.90 -3.04
CA SER A 40 -2.09 10.90 -1.98
C SER A 40 -0.80 10.97 -1.15
N GLU A 41 -0.51 12.09 -0.53
CA GLU A 41 0.62 12.25 0.38
C GLU A 41 0.31 11.69 1.78
N GLY A 42 1.37 11.36 2.53
CA GLY A 42 1.27 10.93 3.92
C GLY A 42 1.25 9.42 4.13
N ALA A 43 1.09 9.00 5.38
CA ALA A 43 0.94 7.59 5.71
C ALA A 43 -0.44 7.07 5.28
N PRO A 44 -0.58 5.77 4.98
CA PRO A 44 -1.87 5.18 4.65
C PRO A 44 -2.93 5.42 5.73
N ALA A 45 -4.11 5.87 5.32
CA ALA A 45 -5.25 6.18 6.17
C ALA A 45 -6.55 6.08 5.37
N LEU A 46 -7.69 6.31 6.02
CA LEU A 46 -8.98 6.47 5.33
C LEU A 46 -8.87 7.55 4.24
N GLY A 47 -9.35 7.25 3.04
CA GLY A 47 -9.29 8.14 1.88
C GLY A 47 -7.94 8.16 1.16
N THR A 48 -6.93 7.40 1.60
CA THR A 48 -5.68 7.27 0.85
C THR A 48 -5.96 6.64 -0.51
N ALA A 49 -5.60 7.36 -1.57
CA ALA A 49 -5.82 6.96 -2.95
C ALA A 49 -4.58 6.29 -3.55
N TYR A 50 -4.82 5.31 -4.40
CA TYR A 50 -3.80 4.56 -5.12
C TYR A 50 -4.13 4.51 -6.61
N SER A 51 -3.08 4.56 -7.43
CA SER A 51 -3.14 4.25 -8.87
C SER A 51 -2.51 2.89 -9.10
N TYR A 52 -3.04 2.14 -10.05
CA TYR A 52 -2.50 0.81 -10.38
C TYR A 52 -2.49 0.55 -11.88
N LYS A 53 -1.64 -0.40 -12.27
CA LYS A 53 -1.61 -0.99 -13.61
C LYS A 53 -1.66 -2.50 -13.52
N MET A 54 -2.51 -3.11 -14.34
CA MET A 54 -2.62 -4.56 -14.45
C MET A 54 -1.60 -5.11 -15.46
N SER A 55 -0.93 -6.21 -15.13
CA SER A 55 0.05 -6.87 -16.00
C SER A 55 -0.56 -7.41 -17.29
N ARG A 56 -1.82 -7.84 -17.24
CA ARG A 56 -2.54 -8.34 -18.42
C ARG A 56 -3.60 -7.34 -18.85
N GLY A 57 -3.62 -7.01 -20.17
CA GLY A 57 -4.60 -6.10 -20.75
C GLY A 57 -4.30 -4.62 -20.53
N GLN A 58 -3.20 -4.25 -19.91
CA GLN A 58 -2.76 -2.87 -19.64
C GLN A 58 -3.85 -1.98 -19.02
N ALA A 59 -4.82 -2.56 -18.32
CA ALA A 59 -5.82 -1.80 -17.61
C ALA A 59 -5.14 -0.98 -16.50
N GLU A 60 -5.41 0.31 -16.48
CA GLU A 60 -5.01 1.23 -15.44
C GLU A 60 -6.26 1.73 -14.72
N GLY A 61 -6.15 1.98 -13.43
CA GLY A 61 -7.25 2.44 -12.62
C GLY A 61 -6.78 3.03 -11.31
N THR A 62 -7.75 3.41 -10.50
CA THR A 62 -7.52 3.94 -9.15
C THR A 62 -8.45 3.25 -8.17
N PHE A 63 -8.06 3.26 -6.91
CA PHE A 63 -8.92 2.91 -5.78
C PHE A 63 -8.50 3.72 -4.56
N GLU A 64 -9.34 3.76 -3.55
CA GLU A 64 -9.06 4.41 -2.28
C GLU A 64 -9.46 3.51 -1.11
N TRP A 65 -8.86 3.73 0.05
CA TRP A 65 -9.33 3.13 1.29
C TRP A 65 -10.65 3.80 1.71
N THR A 66 -11.74 3.05 1.65
CA THR A 66 -13.09 3.48 2.07
C THR A 66 -13.41 3.11 3.51
N GLU A 67 -12.62 2.21 4.10
CA GLU A 67 -12.66 1.85 5.51
C GLU A 67 -11.23 1.57 5.97
N PHE A 68 -10.87 2.08 7.14
CA PHE A 68 -9.53 1.94 7.68
C PHE A 68 -9.64 1.82 9.20
N GLU A 69 -9.83 0.60 9.68
CA GLU A 69 -9.88 0.28 11.11
C GLU A 69 -8.55 -0.35 11.51
N PRO A 70 -7.72 0.35 12.31
CA PRO A 70 -6.39 -0.14 12.67
C PRO A 70 -6.40 -1.57 13.19
N HIS A 71 -5.55 -2.39 12.59
CA HIS A 71 -5.32 -3.79 12.91
C HIS A 71 -6.52 -4.74 12.71
N SER A 72 -7.67 -4.25 12.23
CA SER A 72 -8.87 -5.09 12.07
C SER A 72 -9.41 -5.14 10.66
N LYS A 73 -9.50 -3.99 9.96
CA LYS A 73 -10.15 -3.96 8.66
C LYS A 73 -9.61 -2.86 7.74
N LEU A 74 -9.47 -3.22 6.48
CA LEU A 74 -9.23 -2.31 5.37
C LEU A 74 -10.26 -2.61 4.29
N ALA A 75 -11.02 -1.61 3.82
CA ALA A 75 -11.85 -1.78 2.65
C ALA A 75 -11.45 -0.78 1.56
N TRP A 76 -11.60 -1.20 0.32
CA TRP A 76 -11.28 -0.35 -0.83
C TRP A 76 -12.42 -0.35 -1.83
N HIS A 77 -12.50 0.75 -2.54
CA HIS A 77 -13.38 0.93 -3.68
C HIS A 77 -12.72 1.82 -4.72
N GLY A 78 -13.00 1.60 -5.98
CA GLY A 78 -12.51 2.44 -7.06
C GLY A 78 -13.52 2.57 -8.20
N PRO A 79 -13.38 3.59 -9.04
CA PRO A 79 -14.25 3.78 -10.19
C PRO A 79 -14.11 2.63 -11.19
N PRO A 80 -15.11 2.41 -12.06
CA PRO A 80 -15.03 1.41 -13.10
C PRO A 80 -13.85 1.64 -14.03
N ALA A 81 -12.91 0.69 -14.08
CA ALA A 81 -11.77 0.69 -14.98
C ALA A 81 -12.05 -0.18 -16.22
N LYS A 82 -11.49 0.20 -17.38
CA LYS A 82 -11.63 -0.60 -18.60
C LYS A 82 -10.97 -1.96 -18.44
N ALA A 83 -11.66 -3.03 -18.81
CA ALA A 83 -11.16 -4.39 -18.75
C ALA A 83 -11.76 -5.23 -19.90
N GLY A 84 -10.95 -5.72 -20.82
CA GLY A 84 -11.27 -6.76 -21.78
C GLY A 84 -12.63 -6.63 -22.50
N GLY A 85 -12.96 -5.49 -23.09
CA GLY A 85 -14.23 -5.25 -23.79
C GLY A 85 -15.41 -4.84 -22.91
N GLY A 86 -15.15 -4.56 -21.61
CA GLY A 86 -16.12 -4.05 -20.64
C GLY A 86 -15.44 -3.16 -19.60
N SER A 87 -15.99 -3.13 -18.41
CA SER A 87 -15.40 -2.44 -17.26
C SER A 87 -15.45 -3.34 -16.01
N MET A 88 -14.57 -3.06 -15.07
CA MET A 88 -14.56 -3.69 -13.75
C MET A 88 -14.44 -2.59 -12.71
N GLU A 89 -15.36 -2.56 -11.77
CA GLU A 89 -15.31 -1.69 -10.61
C GLU A 89 -14.66 -2.47 -9.47
N PRO A 90 -13.46 -2.07 -9.02
CA PRO A 90 -12.77 -2.79 -7.96
C PRO A 90 -13.37 -2.46 -6.60
N ALA A 91 -13.71 -3.47 -5.82
CA ALA A 91 -14.15 -3.32 -4.44
C ALA A 91 -13.81 -4.57 -3.64
N GLY A 92 -13.53 -4.38 -2.36
CA GLY A 92 -13.27 -5.49 -1.44
C GLY A 92 -12.82 -5.03 -0.06
N SER A 93 -12.48 -6.00 0.79
CA SER A 93 -11.94 -5.75 2.11
C SER A 93 -10.95 -6.82 2.54
N TRP A 94 -10.03 -6.42 3.41
CA TRP A 94 -9.24 -7.27 4.28
C TRP A 94 -9.85 -7.23 5.68
N GLU A 95 -10.09 -8.39 6.26
CA GLU A 95 -10.55 -8.53 7.63
C GLU A 95 -9.51 -9.36 8.39
N LEU A 96 -9.05 -8.85 9.54
CA LEU A 96 -8.00 -9.46 10.33
C LEU A 96 -8.51 -9.77 11.74
N SER A 97 -8.22 -10.97 12.22
CA SER A 97 -8.49 -11.39 13.59
C SER A 97 -7.32 -12.18 14.18
N ASP A 98 -7.22 -12.16 15.51
CA ASP A 98 -6.18 -12.92 16.18
C ASP A 98 -6.48 -14.42 16.15
N GLU A 99 -5.45 -15.22 15.88
CA GLU A 99 -5.47 -16.68 16.00
C GLU A 99 -4.26 -17.13 16.83
N GLY A 100 -4.36 -16.98 18.14
CA GLY A 100 -3.24 -17.16 19.04
C GLY A 100 -2.17 -16.09 18.86
N SER A 101 -0.95 -16.49 18.47
CA SER A 101 0.14 -15.57 18.09
C SER A 101 0.14 -15.21 16.60
N ALA A 102 -0.69 -15.88 15.81
CA ALA A 102 -0.86 -15.69 14.39
C ALA A 102 -2.03 -14.76 14.08
N THR A 103 -2.20 -14.41 12.81
CA THR A 103 -3.29 -13.58 12.31
C THR A 103 -4.08 -14.35 11.26
N HIS A 104 -5.37 -14.51 11.48
CA HIS A 104 -6.31 -14.94 10.44
C HIS A 104 -6.61 -13.75 9.54
N VAL A 105 -6.35 -13.90 8.24
CA VAL A 105 -6.53 -12.89 7.20
C VAL A 105 -7.62 -13.36 6.25
N LYS A 106 -8.73 -12.64 6.18
CA LYS A 106 -9.82 -12.88 5.25
C LYS A 106 -9.85 -11.79 4.18
N LEU A 107 -9.81 -12.19 2.93
CA LEU A 107 -10.00 -11.35 1.75
C LEU A 107 -11.43 -11.51 1.25
N VAL A 108 -12.19 -10.43 1.22
CA VAL A 108 -13.50 -10.36 0.60
C VAL A 108 -13.42 -9.47 -0.62
N MET A 109 -13.76 -9.98 -1.79
CA MET A 109 -13.80 -9.19 -3.03
C MET A 109 -15.23 -9.11 -3.57
N THR A 110 -15.66 -7.91 -3.89
CA THR A 110 -17.01 -7.63 -4.44
C THR A 110 -16.94 -6.85 -5.74
N PRO A 111 -16.09 -7.27 -6.72
CA PRO A 111 -15.96 -6.53 -7.96
C PRO A 111 -17.26 -6.53 -8.76
N THR A 112 -17.58 -5.39 -9.39
CA THR A 112 -18.77 -5.23 -10.22
C THR A 112 -18.39 -5.18 -11.70
N PRO A 113 -18.63 -6.26 -12.47
CA PRO A 113 -18.39 -6.27 -13.91
C PRO A 113 -19.45 -5.45 -14.64
N GLY A 114 -19.01 -4.67 -15.64
CA GLY A 114 -19.85 -3.89 -16.54
C GLY A 114 -19.72 -4.31 -18.00
N GLY A 115 -20.70 -3.95 -18.81
CA GLY A 115 -20.69 -4.27 -20.25
C GLY A 115 -20.70 -5.78 -20.50
N LEU A 116 -19.92 -6.22 -21.49
CA LEU A 116 -19.83 -7.64 -21.90
C LEU A 116 -19.30 -8.56 -20.77
N LEU A 117 -18.45 -8.03 -19.87
CA LEU A 117 -17.93 -8.80 -18.74
C LEU A 117 -19.01 -9.28 -17.77
N LYS A 118 -20.16 -8.59 -17.72
CA LYS A 118 -21.30 -9.01 -16.88
C LYS A 118 -21.83 -10.40 -17.30
N LEU A 119 -21.83 -10.69 -18.58
CA LEU A 119 -22.25 -12.01 -19.12
C LEU A 119 -21.22 -13.10 -18.82
N MET A 120 -19.94 -12.76 -18.70
CA MET A 120 -18.84 -13.69 -18.43
C MET A 120 -18.55 -13.87 -16.93
N ALA A 121 -19.23 -13.13 -16.06
CA ALA A 121 -18.99 -13.14 -14.61
C ALA A 121 -18.95 -14.55 -13.96
N PRO A 122 -19.84 -15.50 -14.30
CA PRO A 122 -19.80 -16.86 -13.74
C PRO A 122 -18.49 -17.60 -14.05
N PHE A 123 -17.97 -17.44 -15.27
CA PHE A 123 -16.73 -18.09 -15.70
C PHE A 123 -15.50 -17.43 -15.06
N MET A 124 -15.53 -16.09 -14.92
CA MET A 124 -14.44 -15.32 -14.30
C MET A 124 -14.29 -15.63 -12.81
N SER A 125 -15.39 -15.88 -12.10
CA SER A 125 -15.39 -16.12 -10.65
C SER A 125 -14.49 -17.28 -10.23
N ARG A 126 -14.45 -18.36 -11.03
CA ARG A 126 -13.61 -19.53 -10.74
C ARG A 126 -12.11 -19.20 -10.86
N GLY A 127 -11.72 -18.46 -11.89
CA GLY A 127 -10.34 -18.00 -12.07
C GLY A 127 -9.91 -17.03 -10.96
N MET A 128 -10.78 -16.10 -10.58
CA MET A 128 -10.51 -15.15 -9.51
C MET A 128 -10.37 -15.83 -8.13
N ARG A 129 -11.21 -16.82 -7.81
CA ARG A 129 -11.06 -17.60 -6.56
C ARG A 129 -9.70 -18.27 -6.47
N LYS A 130 -9.27 -18.93 -7.57
CA LYS A 130 -7.95 -19.56 -7.63
C LYS A 130 -6.84 -18.50 -7.46
N GLY A 131 -6.92 -17.39 -8.18
CA GLY A 131 -5.95 -16.30 -8.09
C GLY A 131 -5.87 -15.69 -6.69
N ASN A 132 -7.01 -15.53 -6.00
CA ASN A 132 -7.05 -15.02 -4.63
C ASN A 132 -6.38 -15.99 -3.65
N ALA A 133 -6.65 -17.29 -3.75
CA ALA A 133 -6.01 -18.30 -2.91
C ALA A 133 -4.49 -18.32 -3.12
N GLU A 134 -4.02 -18.27 -4.37
CA GLU A 134 -2.59 -18.20 -4.68
C GLU A 134 -1.95 -16.91 -4.18
N SER A 135 -2.67 -15.78 -4.21
CA SER A 135 -2.20 -14.50 -3.69
C SER A 135 -2.05 -14.52 -2.18
N LEU A 136 -3.01 -15.13 -1.46
CA LEU A 136 -2.94 -15.28 -0.01
C LEU A 136 -1.78 -16.20 0.41
N GLU A 137 -1.53 -17.27 -0.33
CA GLU A 137 -0.38 -18.14 -0.05
C GLU A 137 0.95 -17.39 -0.23
N ARG A 138 1.08 -16.56 -1.28
CA ARG A 138 2.26 -15.70 -1.47
C ARG A 138 2.39 -14.64 -0.39
N LEU A 139 1.27 -14.02 0.03
CA LEU A 139 1.24 -13.06 1.14
C LEU A 139 1.79 -13.72 2.42
N LYS A 140 1.29 -14.92 2.74
CA LYS A 140 1.76 -15.71 3.88
C LYS A 140 3.27 -15.96 3.79
N GLN A 141 3.74 -16.51 2.69
CA GLN A 141 5.16 -16.81 2.48
C GLN A 141 6.02 -15.53 2.59
N ARG A 142 5.55 -14.42 2.04
CA ARG A 142 6.25 -13.14 2.08
C ARG A 142 6.42 -12.64 3.51
N LEU A 143 5.36 -12.61 4.28
CA LEU A 143 5.37 -12.15 5.66
C LEU A 143 6.17 -13.10 6.58
N GLU A 144 6.02 -14.39 6.44
CA GLU A 144 6.70 -15.39 7.27
C GLU A 144 8.19 -15.52 6.96
N SER A 145 8.62 -15.28 5.70
CA SER A 145 10.05 -15.30 5.34
C SER A 145 10.86 -14.17 5.97
N GLY A 146 10.21 -13.16 6.54
CA GLY A 146 10.87 -12.00 7.16
C GLY A 146 11.67 -11.15 6.17
N GLN A 147 11.44 -11.28 4.88
CA GLN A 147 12.14 -10.52 3.86
C GLN A 147 11.60 -9.07 3.87
N PRO A 148 12.45 -8.05 4.16
CA PRO A 148 12.00 -6.67 4.16
C PRO A 148 11.41 -6.30 2.81
N ALA A 149 10.35 -5.50 2.81
CA ALA A 149 9.77 -4.97 1.58
C ALA A 149 10.84 -4.22 0.78
N PRO A 150 10.87 -4.33 -0.57
CA PRO A 150 11.76 -3.53 -1.39
C PRO A 150 11.49 -2.05 -1.12
N GLY A 151 12.46 -1.33 -0.55
CA GLY A 151 12.36 0.10 -0.22
C GLY A 151 12.16 0.42 1.26
N THR A 152 12.02 -0.56 2.15
CA THR A 152 12.09 -0.28 3.59
C THR A 152 13.55 -0.31 4.02
N PRO A 153 14.14 0.81 4.52
CA PRO A 153 15.49 0.78 5.07
C PRO A 153 15.52 -0.17 6.27
N ALA A 154 16.47 -1.10 6.26
CA ALA A 154 16.65 -2.05 7.35
C ALA A 154 16.83 -1.29 8.67
N PRO A 155 16.17 -1.71 9.78
CA PRO A 155 16.40 -1.10 11.08
C PRO A 155 17.87 -1.31 11.47
N GLY A 156 18.65 -0.22 11.46
CA GLY A 156 20.07 -0.23 11.86
C GLY A 156 21.09 0.28 10.86
N THR A 157 20.72 0.63 9.64
CA THR A 157 21.66 1.31 8.74
C THR A 157 21.64 2.80 9.04
N GLN A 158 22.43 3.23 10.04
CA GLN A 158 22.86 4.64 10.15
C GLN A 158 23.56 5.01 8.85
N ALA A 159 23.09 6.07 8.18
CA ALA A 159 23.78 6.65 7.05
C ALA A 159 25.24 6.95 7.48
N PRO A 160 26.25 6.62 6.65
CA PRO A 160 27.61 7.02 6.93
C PRO A 160 27.66 8.53 7.02
N GLY A 161 28.20 9.04 8.15
CA GLY A 161 28.18 10.43 8.56
C GLY A 161 28.63 11.35 7.43
N MET A 162 27.78 12.28 7.08
CA MET A 162 28.21 13.48 6.38
C MET A 162 29.13 14.25 7.33
N PRO A 163 30.34 14.66 6.90
CA PRO A 163 31.17 15.53 7.72
C PRO A 163 30.43 16.83 7.99
N ALA A 164 30.42 17.21 9.25
CA ALA A 164 29.87 18.50 9.68
C ALA A 164 30.58 19.61 8.89
N THR A 165 29.83 20.30 8.04
CA THR A 165 30.29 21.54 7.41
C THR A 165 30.39 22.58 8.51
N GLU A 166 31.62 22.93 8.83
CA GLU A 166 31.99 24.01 9.74
C GLU A 166 31.33 25.32 9.28
N ALA A 167 30.48 25.88 10.12
CA ALA A 167 29.87 27.19 9.87
C ALA A 167 30.95 28.28 9.89
N PRO A 168 31.02 29.18 8.89
CA PRO A 168 31.97 30.29 8.91
C PRO A 168 31.59 31.24 10.04
N GLY A 169 32.61 31.55 10.90
CA GLY A 169 32.49 32.41 12.05
C GLY A 169 31.98 33.80 11.68
N THR A 170 30.95 34.24 12.36
CA THR A 170 30.44 35.59 12.34
C THR A 170 31.41 36.49 13.12
N GLN A 171 32.24 37.27 12.41
CA GLN A 171 32.98 38.37 13.01
C GLN A 171 32.01 39.52 13.32
N ALA A 172 31.94 39.89 14.58
CA ALA A 172 31.22 41.07 15.04
C ALA A 172 31.92 42.37 14.53
N PRO A 173 31.20 43.37 14.02
CA PRO A 173 31.78 44.68 13.69
C PRO A 173 32.04 45.50 14.96
N GLY A 174 33.29 45.95 15.10
CA GLY A 174 33.73 46.80 16.18
C GLY A 174 33.03 48.14 16.20
N THR A 175 32.62 48.51 17.39
CA THR A 175 32.05 49.81 17.76
C THR A 175 33.15 50.87 17.71
N GLN A 176 33.10 51.80 16.75
CA GLN A 176 33.87 53.07 16.84
C GLN A 176 32.92 54.18 17.30
N GLY A 177 33.26 54.75 18.44
CA GLY A 177 32.55 55.86 19.06
C GLY A 177 32.72 57.20 18.31
N PRO A 178 31.83 58.18 18.54
CA PRO A 178 31.81 59.43 17.83
C PRO A 178 32.83 60.42 18.43
N GLY A 179 33.75 60.90 17.60
CA GLY A 179 34.58 62.06 17.92
C GLY A 179 33.84 63.34 17.71
N THR A 180 33.68 64.13 18.82
CA THR A 180 33.23 65.48 18.88
C THR A 180 34.30 66.40 18.26
N GLN A 181 33.94 67.33 17.36
CA GLN A 181 34.60 68.61 17.24
C GLN A 181 33.61 69.67 16.77
N ALA A 182 33.58 70.75 17.61
CA ALA A 182 32.93 72.03 17.39
C ALA A 182 33.78 72.95 16.48
N SER A 183 33.16 73.71 15.66
CA SER A 183 33.31 75.16 15.41
C SER A 183 32.37 75.59 14.30
#